data_bc74e38d9aaf6b77f6640e826718b1f0
#
_entry.id   bc74e38d9aaf6b77f6640e826718b1f0
#
_cell.length_a   1.000
_cell.length_b   1.000
_cell.length_c   1.000
_cell.angle_alpha   90.00
_cell.angle_beta   90.00
_cell.angle_gamma   90.00
#
_symmetry.space_group_name_H-M   'P 1'
#
loop_
_entity.id
_entity.type
_entity.pdbx_description
1 polymer ?
#
loop_
_entity_poly.entity_id
_entity_poly.type
_entity_poly.pdbx_seq_one_letter_code
_entity_poly.pdbx_strand_id
1 'polypeptide(L)'
;MKRLVVLISVCCCVLLMQASIHNVKDYGARADGVTIDSPAINRAISAAAGEGGGTVYIPAGEYVCYSIRLASHVHLYLEQGARIIAASPTPEGGYDEAEPNEHNRYQDFGHSHWKNSLIWGIGIEDVTISGPGLIYGRGLTREESRLSGVGNKAISLK
;
A
#
# COMPACT_ATOMS: atom_id res chain seq x y z
N MET A 1 -16.47 37.22 54.29
CA MET A 1 -15.47 36.78 53.31
C MET A 1 -15.95 35.48 52.67
N LYS A 2 -16.56 35.55 51.43
CA LYS A 2 -17.09 34.41 50.74
C LYS A 2 -15.97 33.85 49.83
N ARG A 3 -15.53 32.61 50.09
CA ARG A 3 -14.53 31.92 49.24
C ARG A 3 -15.28 31.38 48.01
N LEU A 4 -14.96 31.95 46.86
CA LEU A 4 -15.44 31.47 45.53
C LEU A 4 -14.54 30.27 45.16
N VAL A 5 -15.11 29.07 45.19
CA VAL A 5 -14.47 27.87 44.70
C VAL A 5 -14.76 27.79 43.20
N VAL A 6 -13.75 28.09 42.36
CA VAL A 6 -13.82 27.90 40.92
C VAL A 6 -13.49 26.44 40.62
N LEU A 7 -14.52 25.64 40.30
CA LEU A 7 -14.35 24.29 39.74
C LEU A 7 -13.94 24.43 38.29
N ILE A 8 -12.66 24.22 38.01
CA ILE A 8 -12.16 24.05 36.63
C ILE A 8 -12.54 22.63 36.22
N SER A 9 -13.59 22.49 35.45
CA SER A 9 -13.93 21.23 34.77
C SER A 9 -12.94 21.05 33.62
N VAL A 10 -11.92 20.24 33.84
CA VAL A 10 -11.04 19.75 32.75
C VAL A 10 -11.85 18.71 31.99
N CYS A 11 -12.52 19.16 30.92
CA CYS A 11 -13.12 18.25 29.94
C CYS A 11 -11.98 17.57 29.17
N CYS A 12 -11.55 16.42 29.65
CA CYS A 12 -10.60 15.55 28.96
C CYS A 12 -11.34 14.96 27.75
N CYS A 13 -11.23 15.63 26.60
CA CYS A 13 -11.65 15.06 25.33
C CYS A 13 -10.73 13.87 25.02
N VAL A 14 -11.13 12.69 25.45
CA VAL A 14 -10.56 11.43 24.98
C VAL A 14 -11.01 11.30 23.53
N LEU A 15 -10.16 11.73 22.60
CA LEU A 15 -10.32 11.38 21.19
C LEU A 15 -10.13 9.86 21.10
N LEU A 16 -11.25 9.14 21.04
CA LEU A 16 -11.23 7.74 20.67
C LEU A 16 -10.72 7.69 19.23
N MET A 17 -9.43 7.39 19.06
CA MET A 17 -8.88 7.05 17.76
C MET A 17 -9.51 5.71 17.36
N GLN A 18 -10.60 5.79 16.64
CA GLN A 18 -11.18 4.63 15.99
C GLN A 18 -10.33 4.35 14.75
N ALA A 19 -9.75 3.14 14.70
CA ALA A 19 -9.06 2.71 13.50
C ALA A 19 -10.09 2.68 12.35
N SER A 20 -9.91 3.55 11.36
CA SER A 20 -10.79 3.60 10.19
C SER A 20 -10.56 2.38 9.29
N ILE A 21 -11.62 1.91 8.67
CA ILE A 21 -11.57 0.82 7.68
C ILE A 21 -11.90 1.39 6.31
N HIS A 22 -10.96 1.28 5.40
CA HIS A 22 -11.05 1.76 4.02
C HIS A 22 -11.19 0.55 3.09
N ASN A 23 -12.42 0.22 2.69
CA ASN A 23 -12.66 -0.84 1.72
C ASN A 23 -12.25 -0.37 0.32
N VAL A 24 -11.33 -1.06 -0.33
CA VAL A 24 -10.81 -0.67 -1.65
C VAL A 24 -11.90 -0.55 -2.73
N LYS A 25 -13.03 -1.24 -2.58
CA LYS A 25 -14.16 -1.14 -3.51
C LYS A 25 -14.84 0.23 -3.43
N ASP A 26 -14.85 0.88 -2.28
CA ASP A 26 -15.38 2.24 -2.11
C ASP A 26 -14.51 3.28 -2.84
N TYR A 27 -13.27 2.92 -3.14
CA TYR A 27 -12.31 3.71 -3.91
C TYR A 27 -12.25 3.31 -5.39
N GLY A 28 -13.16 2.44 -5.84
CA GLY A 28 -13.35 2.07 -7.24
C GLY A 28 -12.61 0.83 -7.71
N ALA A 29 -12.12 -0.01 -6.80
CA ALA A 29 -11.56 -1.31 -7.17
C ALA A 29 -12.65 -2.24 -7.69
N ARG A 30 -12.40 -2.92 -8.82
CA ARG A 30 -13.35 -3.84 -9.45
C ARG A 30 -13.19 -5.28 -9.00
N ALA A 31 -11.96 -5.70 -8.76
CA ALA A 31 -11.64 -7.07 -8.36
C ALA A 31 -12.13 -8.15 -9.36
N ASP A 32 -12.07 -7.84 -10.64
CA ASP A 32 -12.61 -8.66 -11.75
C ASP A 32 -11.54 -9.51 -12.46
N GLY A 33 -10.29 -9.44 -12.01
CA GLY A 33 -9.16 -10.16 -12.61
C GLY A 33 -8.64 -9.58 -13.94
N VAL A 34 -9.17 -8.43 -14.38
CA VAL A 34 -8.84 -7.78 -15.66
C VAL A 34 -8.47 -6.31 -15.46
N THR A 35 -9.29 -5.56 -14.74
CA THR A 35 -9.10 -4.13 -14.52
C THR A 35 -7.88 -3.90 -13.61
N ILE A 36 -7.08 -2.88 -13.93
CA ILE A 36 -5.96 -2.48 -13.07
C ILE A 36 -6.51 -1.76 -11.84
N ASP A 37 -6.40 -2.40 -10.69
CA ASP A 37 -6.95 -1.94 -9.41
C ASP A 37 -5.95 -1.19 -8.52
N SER A 38 -4.65 -1.18 -8.87
CA SER A 38 -3.64 -0.46 -8.07
C SER A 38 -3.97 1.02 -7.83
N PRO A 39 -4.57 1.80 -8.77
CA PRO A 39 -4.97 3.18 -8.48
C PRO A 39 -6.03 3.29 -7.38
N ALA A 40 -6.99 2.36 -7.33
CA ALA A 40 -8.03 2.34 -6.30
C ALA A 40 -7.45 1.96 -4.92
N ILE A 41 -6.61 0.94 -4.88
CA ILE A 41 -5.92 0.53 -3.65
C ILE A 41 -5.04 1.67 -3.12
N ASN A 42 -4.29 2.35 -3.99
CA ASN A 42 -3.45 3.47 -3.61
C ASN A 42 -4.26 4.66 -3.07
N ARG A 43 -5.47 4.91 -3.60
CA ARG A 43 -6.38 5.93 -3.03
C ARG A 43 -6.83 5.55 -1.63
N ALA A 44 -7.19 4.29 -1.39
CA ALA A 44 -7.57 3.80 -0.07
C ALA A 44 -6.42 3.92 0.94
N ILE A 45 -5.18 3.57 0.54
CA ILE A 45 -3.98 3.73 1.36
C ILE A 45 -3.73 5.20 1.69
N SER A 46 -3.83 6.10 0.70
CA SER A 46 -3.65 7.54 0.90
C SER A 46 -4.71 8.13 1.83
N ALA A 47 -5.97 7.67 1.74
CA ALA A 47 -7.03 8.10 2.63
C ALA A 47 -6.78 7.65 4.07
N ALA A 48 -6.45 6.37 4.28
CA ALA A 48 -6.11 5.83 5.60
C ALA A 48 -4.94 6.59 6.24
N ALA A 49 -3.85 6.81 5.49
CA ALA A 49 -2.69 7.57 5.97
C ALA A 49 -3.04 9.04 6.29
N GLY A 50 -3.90 9.68 5.49
CA GLY A 50 -4.38 11.05 5.70
C GLY A 50 -5.21 11.21 6.97
N GLU A 51 -5.82 10.15 7.47
CA GLU A 51 -6.57 10.10 8.74
C GLU A 51 -5.68 9.73 9.95
N GLY A 52 -4.37 9.59 9.73
CA GLY A 52 -3.43 9.23 10.78
C GLY A 52 -3.21 7.72 10.92
N GLY A 53 -3.71 6.92 9.97
CA GLY A 53 -3.58 5.46 9.92
C GLY A 53 -4.93 4.77 9.86
N GLY A 54 -4.88 3.47 9.57
CA GLY A 54 -6.11 2.68 9.48
C GLY A 54 -5.92 1.37 8.73
N THR A 55 -7.01 0.61 8.60
CA THR A 55 -7.02 -0.65 7.87
C THR A 55 -7.53 -0.44 6.45
N VAL A 56 -6.69 -0.74 5.47
CA VAL A 56 -7.10 -0.86 4.07
C VAL A 56 -7.55 -2.30 3.84
N TYR A 57 -8.84 -2.47 3.72
CA TYR A 57 -9.49 -3.77 3.59
C TYR A 57 -9.65 -4.15 2.13
N ILE A 58 -9.10 -5.31 1.78
CA ILE A 58 -9.19 -5.91 0.44
C ILE A 58 -10.11 -7.12 0.53
N PRO A 59 -11.40 -7.00 0.16
CA PRO A 59 -12.34 -8.12 0.18
C PRO A 59 -12.03 -9.17 -0.88
N ALA A 60 -12.69 -10.32 -0.82
CA ALA A 60 -12.56 -11.41 -1.78
C ALA A 60 -12.72 -10.92 -3.24
N GLY A 61 -11.85 -11.38 -4.13
CA GLY A 61 -11.79 -11.03 -5.54
C GLY A 61 -10.39 -11.03 -6.13
N GLU A 62 -10.26 -10.78 -7.43
CA GLU A 62 -8.99 -10.78 -8.15
C GLU A 62 -8.59 -9.35 -8.55
N TYR A 63 -7.60 -8.81 -7.89
CA TYR A 63 -7.10 -7.44 -8.06
C TYR A 63 -5.82 -7.46 -8.90
N VAL A 64 -5.92 -7.11 -10.17
CA VAL A 64 -4.74 -6.98 -11.05
C VAL A 64 -4.06 -5.65 -10.78
N CYS A 65 -2.78 -5.69 -10.40
CA CYS A 65 -2.10 -4.51 -9.90
C CYS A 65 -0.71 -4.34 -10.51
N TYR A 66 -0.36 -3.10 -10.77
CA TYR A 66 1.01 -2.60 -10.79
C TYR A 66 1.41 -2.19 -9.37
N SER A 67 2.22 -1.13 -9.21
CA SER A 67 2.72 -0.72 -7.91
C SER A 67 1.64 -0.28 -6.93
N ILE A 68 1.60 -0.93 -5.76
CA ILE A 68 0.87 -0.53 -4.57
C ILE A 68 1.87 0.16 -3.65
N ARG A 69 1.56 1.42 -3.30
CA ARG A 69 2.44 2.30 -2.52
C ARG A 69 1.97 2.33 -1.08
N LEU A 70 2.72 1.70 -0.19
CA LEU A 70 2.42 1.72 1.23
C LEU A 70 2.74 3.09 1.85
N ALA A 71 2.04 3.40 2.92
CA ALA A 71 2.25 4.58 3.75
C ALA A 71 2.33 4.20 5.22
N SER A 72 2.91 5.07 6.05
CA SER A 72 3.03 4.85 7.49
C SER A 72 1.66 4.67 8.16
N HIS A 73 1.63 3.87 9.22
CA HIS A 73 0.46 3.59 10.06
C HIS A 73 -0.71 2.90 9.33
N VAL A 74 -0.42 2.22 8.21
CA VAL A 74 -1.44 1.51 7.41
C VAL A 74 -1.32 0.01 7.59
N HIS A 75 -2.46 -0.60 7.89
CA HIS A 75 -2.64 -2.04 7.88
C HIS A 75 -3.33 -2.49 6.59
N LEU A 76 -2.61 -3.14 5.69
CA LEU A 76 -3.17 -3.75 4.48
C LEU A 76 -3.68 -5.15 4.82
N TYR A 77 -5.00 -5.33 4.90
CA TYR A 77 -5.63 -6.60 5.25
C TYR A 77 -6.28 -7.25 4.04
N LEU A 78 -5.85 -8.47 3.72
CA LEU A 78 -6.39 -9.28 2.62
C LEU A 78 -7.35 -10.33 3.18
N GLU A 79 -8.64 -10.22 2.85
CA GLU A 79 -9.64 -11.20 3.23
C GLU A 79 -9.38 -12.57 2.59
N GLN A 80 -10.00 -13.62 3.14
CA GLN A 80 -10.00 -14.94 2.50
C GLN A 80 -10.62 -14.85 1.10
N GLY A 81 -9.90 -15.34 0.09
CA GLY A 81 -10.32 -15.23 -1.30
C GLY A 81 -9.90 -13.92 -2.00
N ALA A 82 -9.29 -12.96 -1.28
CA ALA A 82 -8.64 -11.82 -1.90
C ALA A 82 -7.33 -12.26 -2.58
N ARG A 83 -7.12 -11.83 -3.82
CA ARG A 83 -5.93 -12.15 -4.60
C ARG A 83 -5.38 -10.89 -5.26
N ILE A 84 -4.26 -10.38 -4.78
CA ILE A 84 -3.49 -9.35 -5.46
C ILE A 84 -2.61 -10.03 -6.50
N ILE A 85 -2.80 -9.71 -7.77
CA ILE A 85 -2.12 -10.33 -8.90
C ILE A 85 -1.24 -9.29 -9.57
N ALA A 86 0.06 -9.53 -9.61
CA ALA A 86 0.99 -8.69 -10.35
C ALA A 86 0.65 -8.69 -11.84
N ALA A 87 0.42 -7.52 -12.41
CA ALA A 87 0.17 -7.34 -13.84
C ALA A 87 1.47 -7.47 -14.65
N SER A 88 1.38 -7.99 -15.87
CA SER A 88 2.45 -7.83 -16.84
C SER A 88 2.44 -6.40 -17.38
N PRO A 89 3.59 -5.72 -17.50
CA PRO A 89 3.66 -4.38 -18.05
C PRO A 89 3.20 -4.36 -19.52
N THR A 90 2.57 -3.25 -19.91
CA THR A 90 2.15 -2.98 -21.29
C THR A 90 2.68 -1.62 -21.75
N PRO A 91 2.61 -1.25 -23.03
CA PRO A 91 2.99 0.09 -23.49
C PRO A 91 2.20 1.23 -22.78
N GLU A 92 0.98 0.93 -22.31
CA GLU A 92 0.06 1.90 -21.70
C GLU A 92 0.15 1.92 -20.17
N GLY A 93 0.85 0.94 -19.55
CA GLY A 93 0.91 0.86 -18.09
C GLY A 93 1.96 -0.10 -17.56
N GLY A 94 2.50 0.24 -16.40
CA GLY A 94 3.54 -0.53 -15.75
C GLY A 94 3.74 -0.16 -14.28
N TYR A 95 4.78 -0.72 -13.72
CA TYR A 95 5.21 -0.44 -12.36
C TYR A 95 5.87 0.93 -12.26
N ASP A 96 5.95 1.43 -11.04
CA ASP A 96 6.70 2.66 -10.76
C ASP A 96 8.16 2.52 -11.20
N GLU A 97 8.73 3.63 -11.67
CA GLU A 97 10.13 3.68 -12.06
C GLU A 97 11.06 3.34 -10.90
N ALA A 98 12.07 2.54 -11.19
CA ALA A 98 13.14 2.30 -10.25
C ALA A 98 13.82 3.62 -9.87
N GLU A 99 13.94 3.90 -8.58
CA GLU A 99 14.62 5.11 -8.13
C GLU A 99 16.10 5.08 -8.49
N PRO A 100 16.69 6.21 -8.97
CA PRO A 100 18.12 6.28 -9.20
C PRO A 100 18.90 6.18 -7.89
N ASN A 101 20.02 5.47 -7.90
CA ASN A 101 20.95 5.40 -6.77
C ASN A 101 22.41 5.25 -7.23
N GLU A 102 23.37 5.41 -6.31
CA GLU A 102 24.80 5.32 -6.59
C GLU A 102 25.26 3.92 -7.06
N HIS A 103 24.46 2.89 -6.82
CA HIS A 103 24.76 1.51 -7.17
C HIS A 103 24.24 1.09 -8.54
N ASN A 104 23.60 1.99 -9.31
CA ASN A 104 23.04 1.69 -10.64
C ASN A 104 24.04 1.10 -11.62
N ARG A 105 25.33 1.36 -11.42
CA ARG A 105 26.42 0.81 -12.23
C ARG A 105 26.71 -0.66 -11.97
N TYR A 106 26.22 -1.19 -10.84
CA TYR A 106 26.41 -2.59 -10.49
C TYR A 106 25.18 -3.40 -10.86
N GLN A 107 25.39 -4.61 -11.33
CA GLN A 107 24.30 -5.55 -11.52
C GLN A 107 24.02 -6.24 -10.17
N ASP A 108 22.92 -5.92 -9.54
CA ASP A 108 22.57 -6.43 -8.23
C ASP A 108 21.27 -7.25 -8.20
N PHE A 109 20.77 -7.64 -9.37
CA PHE A 109 19.54 -8.43 -9.51
C PHE A 109 18.32 -7.87 -8.80
N GLY A 110 18.22 -6.54 -8.68
CA GLY A 110 17.06 -5.86 -8.09
C GLY A 110 17.17 -5.54 -6.60
N HIS A 111 18.36 -5.70 -6.00
CA HIS A 111 18.56 -5.39 -4.58
C HIS A 111 18.75 -3.89 -4.28
N SER A 112 19.05 -3.08 -5.29
CA SER A 112 19.31 -1.64 -5.13
C SER A 112 18.12 -0.74 -5.41
N HIS A 113 16.98 -1.28 -5.85
CA HIS A 113 15.79 -0.51 -6.20
C HIS A 113 14.56 -1.09 -5.49
N TRP A 114 13.64 -0.22 -5.07
CA TRP A 114 12.47 -0.60 -4.28
C TRP A 114 11.16 -0.29 -4.99
N LYS A 115 11.04 0.86 -5.67
CA LYS A 115 9.78 1.35 -6.24
C LYS A 115 9.22 0.47 -7.36
N ASN A 116 10.09 -0.14 -8.16
CA ASN A 116 9.70 -1.05 -9.24
C ASN A 116 9.25 -2.43 -8.72
N SER A 117 8.36 -2.43 -7.76
CA SER A 117 7.82 -3.61 -7.07
C SER A 117 6.30 -3.60 -7.05
N LEU A 118 5.69 -4.77 -6.85
CA LEU A 118 4.24 -4.87 -6.73
C LEU A 118 3.72 -4.13 -5.50
N ILE A 119 4.38 -4.30 -4.37
CA ILE A 119 4.09 -3.57 -3.13
C ILE A 119 5.39 -2.97 -2.64
N TRP A 120 5.41 -1.66 -2.40
CA TRP A 120 6.61 -1.03 -1.90
C TRP A 120 6.34 0.10 -0.90
N GLY A 121 7.36 0.40 -0.08
CA GLY A 121 7.37 1.52 0.85
C GLY A 121 8.80 1.93 1.18
N ILE A 122 9.05 3.23 1.25
CA ILE A 122 10.36 3.82 1.58
C ILE A 122 10.17 4.85 2.69
N GLY A 123 10.95 4.70 3.77
CA GLY A 123 10.89 5.62 4.91
C GLY A 123 9.55 5.60 5.64
N ILE A 124 8.87 4.46 5.65
CA ILE A 124 7.58 4.25 6.31
C ILE A 124 7.76 3.48 7.62
N GLU A 125 6.85 3.69 8.55
CA GLU A 125 6.84 3.04 9.84
C GLU A 125 5.45 2.50 10.20
N ASP A 126 5.38 1.55 11.12
CA ASP A 126 4.14 0.98 11.64
C ASP A 126 3.21 0.46 10.53
N VAL A 127 3.74 -0.40 9.67
CA VAL A 127 3.01 -0.99 8.55
C VAL A 127 2.82 -2.48 8.75
N THR A 128 1.61 -2.93 8.52
CA THR A 128 1.26 -4.35 8.58
C THR A 128 0.64 -4.80 7.26
N ILE A 129 1.06 -5.95 6.76
CA ILE A 129 0.37 -6.71 5.70
C ILE A 129 -0.06 -8.03 6.31
N SER A 130 -1.35 -8.31 6.31
CA SER A 130 -1.87 -9.54 6.92
C SER A 130 -3.13 -10.06 6.23
N GLY A 131 -3.66 -11.16 6.76
CA GLY A 131 -4.87 -11.82 6.29
C GLY A 131 -4.57 -13.10 5.50
N PRO A 132 -5.60 -13.92 5.25
CA PRO A 132 -5.49 -15.21 4.57
C PRO A 132 -5.50 -15.11 3.03
N GLY A 133 -5.48 -13.90 2.46
CA GLY A 133 -5.45 -13.68 1.02
C GLY A 133 -4.11 -14.06 0.37
N LEU A 134 -4.01 -13.88 -0.93
CA LEU A 134 -2.86 -14.27 -1.75
C LEU A 134 -2.24 -13.05 -2.44
N ILE A 135 -0.91 -12.96 -2.41
CA ILE A 135 -0.12 -12.06 -3.24
C ILE A 135 0.58 -12.93 -4.30
N TYR A 136 0.20 -12.73 -5.57
CA TYR A 136 0.66 -13.55 -6.68
C TYR A 136 1.50 -12.76 -7.68
N GLY A 137 2.80 -13.03 -7.71
CA GLY A 137 3.80 -12.31 -8.51
C GLY A 137 3.87 -12.71 -9.99
N ARG A 138 2.78 -13.18 -10.61
CA ARG A 138 2.75 -13.71 -11.99
C ARG A 138 3.38 -12.80 -13.05
N GLY A 139 3.15 -11.50 -12.97
CA GLY A 139 3.64 -10.52 -13.95
C GLY A 139 4.99 -9.91 -13.62
N LEU A 140 5.64 -10.36 -12.53
CA LEU A 140 6.97 -9.89 -12.16
C LEU A 140 8.05 -10.64 -12.95
N THR A 141 9.16 -9.94 -13.26
CA THR A 141 10.30 -10.53 -13.95
C THR A 141 11.63 -10.10 -13.31
N ARG A 142 12.64 -10.96 -13.40
CA ARG A 142 13.99 -10.65 -12.94
C ARG A 142 14.91 -10.16 -14.06
N GLU A 143 14.66 -10.56 -15.29
CA GLU A 143 15.58 -10.40 -16.41
C GLU A 143 15.70 -8.96 -16.90
N GLU A 144 14.65 -8.16 -16.73
CA GLU A 144 14.53 -6.82 -17.30
C GLU A 144 14.28 -5.74 -16.23
N SER A 145 14.87 -5.92 -15.06
CA SER A 145 14.64 -5.03 -13.90
C SER A 145 15.02 -3.56 -14.09
N ARG A 146 15.73 -3.24 -15.18
CA ARG A 146 16.13 -1.87 -15.55
C ARG A 146 15.25 -1.23 -16.61
N LEU A 147 14.34 -1.98 -17.21
CA LEU A 147 13.39 -1.41 -18.17
C LEU A 147 12.29 -0.66 -17.44
N SER A 148 11.88 0.44 -18.03
CA SER A 148 10.75 1.23 -17.54
C SER A 148 9.49 0.39 -17.46
N GLY A 149 8.72 0.58 -16.39
CA GLY A 149 7.46 -0.10 -16.17
C GLY A 149 7.55 -1.58 -15.76
N VAL A 150 8.74 -2.13 -15.58
CA VAL A 150 8.94 -3.54 -15.20
C VAL A 150 9.05 -3.68 -13.69
N GLY A 151 8.22 -4.56 -13.10
CA GLY A 151 8.29 -4.92 -11.69
C GLY A 151 9.12 -6.19 -11.46
N ASN A 152 9.97 -6.19 -10.44
CA ASN A 152 10.89 -7.30 -10.17
C ASN A 152 10.76 -7.94 -8.79
N LYS A 153 9.97 -7.37 -7.87
CA LYS A 153 9.76 -7.87 -6.52
C LYS A 153 8.30 -7.85 -6.12
N ALA A 154 7.87 -8.82 -5.32
CA ALA A 154 6.52 -8.83 -4.77
C ALA A 154 6.36 -7.76 -3.69
N ILE A 155 7.29 -7.70 -2.73
CA ILE A 155 7.28 -6.71 -1.63
C ILE A 155 8.68 -6.16 -1.46
N SER A 156 8.77 -4.83 -1.30
CA SER A 156 10.03 -4.12 -1.14
C SER A 156 9.88 -2.96 -0.15
N LEU A 157 10.54 -3.07 1.00
CA LEU A 157 10.47 -2.08 2.08
C LEU A 157 11.88 -1.56 2.40
N LYS A 158 11.99 -0.24 2.68
CA LYS A 158 13.25 0.44 3.03
C LYS A 158 13.00 1.49 4.09
#